data_d6991110c9ad2f909dd29b83a74cccd4
#
_entry.id   d6991110c9ad2f909dd29b83a74cccd4
#
_cell.length_a   1.000
_cell.length_b   1.000
_cell.length_c   1.000
_cell.angle_alpha   90.00
_cell.angle_beta   90.00
_cell.angle_gamma   90.00
#
_symmetry.space_group_name_H-M   'P 1'
#
loop_
_entity.id
_entity.type
_entity.pdbx_description
1 polymer ?
#
loop_
_entity_poly.entity_id
_entity_poly.type
_entity_poly.pdbx_seq_one_letter_code
_entity_poly.pdbx_strand_id
1 'polypeptide(L)'
;PGSIVEAGVFMGNGLFTWAKLMETFCPGDRGRKVYGFDNFKGYEAGAKKTDSKGIDYIKSLIGDFKIDQEFVERMIRLHNMDNLVAGVERVKLYAGELSKTIPQFMKSEEGVRISLLLVDLNLYAPTQYVLSELYDRVIPGGIVALRGYGVRPWEGESMSVDEFLKQNEITEVSKFSFSPYPAIYFFKQ
;
A
#
# COMPACT_ATOMS: atom_id res chain seq x y z
N PRO A 1 14.60 4.02 10.57
CA PRO A 1 13.44 4.39 11.37
C PRO A 1 12.38 5.08 10.52
N GLY A 2 11.30 4.39 10.17
CA GLY A 2 10.20 4.90 9.37
C GLY A 2 8.97 4.02 9.53
N SER A 3 7.80 4.57 9.25
CA SER A 3 6.52 3.87 9.25
C SER A 3 6.36 3.00 8.00
N ILE A 4 5.38 2.12 8.03
CA ILE A 4 4.98 1.31 6.87
C ILE A 4 3.72 1.92 6.27
N VAL A 5 3.68 2.03 4.96
CA VAL A 5 2.50 2.48 4.21
C VAL A 5 2.09 1.38 3.23
N GLU A 6 0.83 0.99 3.26
CA GLU A 6 0.22 0.04 2.33
C GLU A 6 -0.92 0.72 1.57
N ALA A 7 -0.76 0.86 0.26
CA ALA A 7 -1.78 1.34 -0.64
C ALA A 7 -2.42 0.16 -1.37
N GLY A 8 -3.72 -0.05 -1.11
CA GLY A 8 -4.46 -1.26 -1.45
C GLY A 8 -4.51 -2.24 -0.28
N VAL A 9 -5.43 -2.00 0.65
CA VAL A 9 -5.57 -2.78 1.90
C VAL A 9 -6.45 -4.01 1.71
N PHE A 10 -7.44 -3.93 0.84
CA PHE A 10 -8.44 -4.99 0.63
C PHE A 10 -9.07 -5.45 1.96
N MET A 11 -8.88 -6.71 2.37
CA MET A 11 -9.37 -7.26 3.64
C MET A 11 -8.38 -7.11 4.81
N GLY A 12 -7.30 -6.37 4.64
CA GLY A 12 -6.35 -6.02 5.70
C GLY A 12 -5.24 -7.04 5.95
N ASN A 13 -5.09 -8.06 5.13
CA ASN A 13 -4.13 -9.14 5.38
C ASN A 13 -2.68 -8.63 5.48
N GLY A 14 -2.26 -7.76 4.56
CA GLY A 14 -0.94 -7.12 4.60
C GLY A 14 -0.83 -6.21 5.82
N LEU A 15 -1.78 -5.30 5.98
CA LEU A 15 -1.84 -4.32 7.06
C LEU A 15 -1.67 -4.96 8.45
N PHE A 16 -2.42 -6.03 8.72
CA PHE A 16 -2.34 -6.73 10.01
C PHE A 16 -1.07 -7.55 10.17
N THR A 17 -0.54 -8.11 9.09
CA THR A 17 0.76 -8.80 9.10
C THR A 17 1.87 -7.83 9.49
N TRP A 18 1.93 -6.65 8.89
CA TRP A 18 2.91 -5.63 9.24
C TRP A 18 2.76 -5.17 10.70
N ALA A 19 1.53 -4.97 11.16
CA ALA A 19 1.27 -4.61 12.56
C ALA A 19 1.80 -5.66 13.53
N LYS A 20 1.54 -6.94 13.28
CA LYS A 20 2.05 -8.04 14.12
C LYS A 20 3.57 -8.19 14.07
N LEU A 21 4.19 -8.01 12.91
CA LEU A 21 5.64 -7.99 12.80
C LEU A 21 6.26 -6.83 13.59
N MET A 22 5.65 -5.64 13.54
CA MET A 22 6.10 -4.51 14.35
C MET A 22 5.95 -4.78 15.84
N GLU A 23 4.85 -5.37 16.31
CA GLU A 23 4.69 -5.77 17.71
C GLU A 23 5.70 -6.84 18.12
N THR A 24 6.04 -7.76 17.23
CA THR A 24 7.01 -8.82 17.51
C THR A 24 8.44 -8.30 17.64
N PHE A 25 8.85 -7.45 16.69
CA PHE A 25 10.26 -7.01 16.59
C PHE A 25 10.53 -5.66 17.24
N CYS A 26 9.51 -4.83 17.43
CA CYS A 26 9.64 -3.48 17.95
C CYS A 26 8.51 -3.13 18.94
N PRO A 27 8.23 -3.96 19.95
CA PRO A 27 7.05 -3.79 20.80
C PRO A 27 7.05 -2.48 21.61
N GLY A 28 8.23 -1.97 21.96
CA GLY A 28 8.38 -0.71 22.69
C GLY A 28 8.35 0.56 21.82
N ASP A 29 8.28 0.43 20.52
CA ASP A 29 8.24 1.59 19.62
C ASP A 29 6.86 2.24 19.65
N ARG A 30 6.82 3.53 19.96
CA ARG A 30 5.59 4.32 20.06
C ARG A 30 5.38 5.27 18.88
N GLY A 31 6.38 5.43 18.04
CA GLY A 31 6.37 6.42 16.94
C GLY A 31 6.00 5.85 15.59
N ARG A 32 6.46 4.62 15.30
CA ARG A 32 6.19 3.99 14.01
C ARG A 32 4.81 3.36 13.96
N LYS A 33 4.14 3.54 12.82
CA LYS A 33 2.80 3.02 12.55
C LYS A 33 2.76 2.29 11.22
N VAL A 34 1.69 1.54 11.03
CA VAL A 34 1.28 0.98 9.74
C VAL A 34 0.09 1.79 9.26
N TYR A 35 0.23 2.44 8.13
CA TYR A 35 -0.82 3.24 7.50
C TYR A 35 -1.37 2.50 6.31
N GLY A 36 -2.69 2.32 6.26
CA GLY A 36 -3.40 1.69 5.15
C GLY A 36 -4.23 2.69 4.37
N PHE A 37 -4.25 2.54 3.04
CA PHE A 37 -5.08 3.33 2.13
C PHE A 37 -5.91 2.41 1.26
N ASP A 38 -7.23 2.61 1.24
CA ASP A 38 -8.15 1.88 0.35
C ASP A 38 -9.44 2.67 0.16
N ASN A 39 -10.03 2.59 -1.03
CA ASN A 39 -11.32 3.22 -1.29
C ASN A 39 -12.51 2.33 -0.91
N PHE A 40 -12.31 1.02 -0.71
CA PHE A 40 -13.31 0.00 -0.43
C PHE A 40 -14.46 -0.08 -1.45
N LYS A 41 -14.27 0.53 -2.63
CA LYS A 41 -15.26 0.55 -3.73
C LYS A 41 -14.84 -0.34 -4.90
N GLY A 42 -13.69 -1.04 -4.77
CA GLY A 42 -13.13 -1.87 -5.82
C GLY A 42 -12.40 -1.06 -6.90
N TYR A 43 -12.22 -1.67 -8.06
CA TYR A 43 -11.29 -1.21 -9.10
C TYR A 43 -11.89 -0.20 -10.11
N GLU A 44 -13.18 0.13 -10.04
CA GLU A 44 -13.81 0.99 -11.06
C GLU A 44 -13.39 2.46 -10.93
N ALA A 45 -13.13 2.92 -9.70
CA ALA A 45 -12.71 4.29 -9.45
C ALA A 45 -11.27 4.52 -9.94
N GLY A 46 -11.12 5.39 -10.93
CA GLY A 46 -9.80 5.74 -11.48
C GLY A 46 -9.27 4.82 -12.57
N ALA A 47 -10.07 3.85 -13.04
CA ALA A 47 -9.68 2.94 -14.10
C ALA A 47 -9.50 3.66 -15.45
N LYS A 48 -8.44 3.30 -16.17
CA LYS A 48 -8.19 3.69 -17.55
C LYS A 48 -8.51 2.53 -18.50
N LYS A 49 -8.48 2.78 -19.80
CA LYS A 49 -8.68 1.73 -20.82
C LYS A 49 -7.67 0.58 -20.70
N THR A 50 -6.46 0.88 -20.23
CA THR A 50 -5.39 -0.09 -19.97
C THR A 50 -5.72 -1.08 -18.84
N ASP A 51 -6.64 -0.68 -17.94
CA ASP A 51 -7.01 -1.45 -16.75
C ASP A 51 -8.18 -2.41 -17.00
N SER A 52 -8.88 -2.28 -18.15
CA SER A 52 -10.14 -2.99 -18.42
C SER A 52 -10.02 -4.51 -18.29
N LYS A 53 -8.97 -5.11 -18.83
CA LYS A 53 -8.76 -6.56 -18.76
C LYS A 53 -8.58 -7.07 -17.33
N GLY A 54 -7.88 -6.32 -16.49
CA GLY A 54 -7.69 -6.65 -15.09
C GLY A 54 -9.01 -6.57 -14.31
N ILE A 55 -9.80 -5.53 -14.57
CA ILE A 55 -11.13 -5.36 -13.96
C ILE A 55 -12.08 -6.48 -14.37
N ASP A 56 -12.12 -6.84 -15.65
CA ASP A 56 -12.95 -7.94 -16.16
C ASP A 56 -12.52 -9.27 -15.53
N TYR A 57 -11.20 -9.49 -15.42
CA TYR A 57 -10.65 -10.69 -14.78
C TYR A 57 -11.08 -10.80 -13.31
N ILE A 58 -10.93 -9.72 -12.52
CA ILE A 58 -11.32 -9.76 -11.10
C ILE A 58 -12.83 -9.95 -10.94
N LYS A 59 -13.64 -9.29 -11.76
CA LYS A 59 -15.09 -9.50 -11.78
C LYS A 59 -15.47 -10.95 -12.06
N SER A 60 -14.74 -11.62 -12.94
CA SER A 60 -14.95 -13.04 -13.24
C SER A 60 -14.61 -13.97 -12.08
N LEU A 61 -13.66 -13.58 -11.21
CA LEU A 61 -13.21 -14.38 -10.07
C LEU A 61 -14.08 -14.20 -8.83
N ILE A 62 -14.42 -12.97 -8.50
CA ILE A 62 -15.08 -12.66 -7.22
C ILE A 62 -16.50 -12.12 -7.39
N GLY A 63 -16.98 -11.92 -8.63
CA GLY A 63 -18.31 -11.39 -8.92
C GLY A 63 -18.55 -10.03 -8.26
N ASP A 64 -19.71 -9.88 -7.63
CA ASP A 64 -20.11 -8.66 -6.91
C ASP A 64 -19.57 -8.61 -5.47
N PHE A 65 -18.46 -9.26 -5.18
CA PHE A 65 -17.86 -9.24 -3.86
C PHE A 65 -17.57 -7.80 -3.43
N LYS A 66 -18.12 -7.43 -2.29
CA LYS A 66 -17.88 -6.12 -1.67
C LYS A 66 -16.86 -6.23 -0.55
N ILE A 67 -15.89 -5.36 -0.58
CA ILE A 67 -14.93 -5.24 0.52
C ILE A 67 -15.65 -4.59 1.69
N ASP A 68 -15.66 -5.27 2.84
CA ASP A 68 -16.31 -4.78 4.05
C ASP A 68 -15.35 -3.85 4.83
N GLN A 69 -15.48 -2.54 4.59
CA GLN A 69 -14.71 -1.51 5.29
C GLN A 69 -14.90 -1.60 6.81
N GLU A 70 -16.15 -1.80 7.27
CA GLU A 70 -16.45 -1.86 8.72
C GLU A 70 -15.76 -3.05 9.39
N PHE A 71 -15.67 -4.19 8.69
CA PHE A 71 -14.91 -5.34 9.17
C PHE A 71 -13.43 -4.97 9.36
N VAL A 72 -12.80 -4.34 8.36
CA VAL A 72 -11.38 -3.94 8.45
C VAL A 72 -11.17 -2.94 9.60
N GLU A 73 -12.02 -1.94 9.75
CA GLU A 73 -11.96 -0.98 10.85
C GLU A 73 -12.13 -1.64 12.22
N ARG A 74 -13.00 -2.63 12.34
CA ARG A 74 -13.19 -3.41 13.57
C ARG A 74 -11.92 -4.20 13.91
N MET A 75 -11.32 -4.83 12.91
CA MET A 75 -10.06 -5.55 13.10
C MET A 75 -8.91 -4.63 13.50
N ILE A 76 -8.84 -3.40 12.95
CA ILE A 76 -7.86 -2.38 13.35
C ILE A 76 -8.04 -2.03 14.82
N ARG A 77 -9.27 -1.80 15.27
CA ARG A 77 -9.52 -1.51 16.70
C ARG A 77 -9.04 -2.65 17.60
N LEU A 78 -9.31 -3.90 17.23
CA LEU A 78 -8.84 -5.08 17.99
C LEU A 78 -7.31 -5.17 18.01
N HIS A 79 -6.65 -4.95 16.88
CA HIS A 79 -5.17 -4.93 16.82
C HIS A 79 -4.58 -3.84 17.70
N ASN A 80 -5.15 -2.64 17.69
CA ASN A 80 -4.66 -1.53 18.51
C ASN A 80 -4.91 -1.76 20.02
N MET A 81 -5.92 -2.55 20.38
CA MET A 81 -6.15 -2.96 21.78
C MET A 81 -5.20 -4.07 22.25
N ASP A 82 -4.66 -4.88 21.34
CA ASP A 82 -3.77 -6.01 21.63
C ASP A 82 -2.27 -5.60 21.64
N ASN A 83 -1.97 -4.32 21.57
CA ASN A 83 -0.60 -3.84 21.60
C ASN A 83 0.01 -3.97 22.99
N LEU A 84 1.29 -4.34 23.08
CA LEU A 84 2.02 -4.46 24.35
C LEU A 84 2.00 -3.16 25.14
N VAL A 85 2.09 -2.03 24.46
CA VAL A 85 1.97 -0.70 25.06
C VAL A 85 0.54 -0.19 24.88
N ALA A 86 -0.22 -0.18 25.96
CA ALA A 86 -1.60 0.28 25.94
C ALA A 86 -1.73 1.74 25.47
N GLY A 87 -2.75 2.01 24.64
CA GLY A 87 -3.04 3.34 24.10
C GLY A 87 -2.18 3.77 22.92
N VAL A 88 -1.25 2.93 22.45
CA VAL A 88 -0.53 3.19 21.19
C VAL A 88 -1.38 2.73 20.02
N GLU A 89 -1.73 3.64 19.13
CA GLU A 89 -2.37 3.33 17.87
C GLU A 89 -1.31 2.89 16.84
N ARG A 90 -1.17 1.57 16.67
CA ARG A 90 -0.18 0.98 15.76
C ARG A 90 -0.64 0.99 14.31
N VAL A 91 -1.93 0.81 14.08
CA VAL A 91 -2.53 0.76 12.75
C VAL A 91 -3.50 1.91 12.56
N LYS A 92 -3.38 2.61 11.45
CA LYS A 92 -4.27 3.70 11.07
C LYS A 92 -4.72 3.56 9.62
N LEU A 93 -6.03 3.68 9.38
CA LEU A 93 -6.64 3.56 8.07
C LEU A 93 -7.07 4.91 7.53
N TYR A 94 -6.78 5.15 6.27
CA TYR A 94 -7.28 6.27 5.48
C TYR A 94 -8.22 5.72 4.39
N ALA A 95 -9.49 5.57 4.76
CA ALA A 95 -10.52 5.03 3.87
C ALA A 95 -11.07 6.10 2.93
N GLY A 96 -11.03 5.85 1.64
CA GLY A 96 -11.55 6.74 0.60
C GLY A 96 -10.61 6.91 -0.59
N GLU A 97 -10.99 7.83 -1.47
CA GLU A 97 -10.22 8.14 -2.67
C GLU A 97 -8.83 8.69 -2.31
N LEU A 98 -7.78 8.16 -2.95
CA LEU A 98 -6.38 8.53 -2.69
C LEU A 98 -6.13 10.03 -2.85
N SER A 99 -6.79 10.68 -3.81
CA SER A 99 -6.70 12.13 -4.04
C SER A 99 -7.19 12.99 -2.87
N LYS A 100 -7.95 12.39 -1.94
CA LYS A 100 -8.43 13.05 -0.71
C LYS A 100 -7.66 12.56 0.50
N THR A 101 -7.42 11.26 0.58
CA THR A 101 -6.84 10.62 1.77
C THR A 101 -5.33 10.86 1.89
N ILE A 102 -4.58 10.90 0.79
CA ILE A 102 -3.14 11.19 0.84
C ILE A 102 -2.88 12.64 1.29
N PRO A 103 -3.53 13.69 0.76
CA PRO A 103 -3.37 15.05 1.29
C PRO A 103 -3.78 15.17 2.77
N GLN A 104 -4.84 14.48 3.19
CA GLN A 104 -5.23 14.42 4.61
C GLN A 104 -4.14 13.78 5.47
N PHE A 105 -3.60 12.65 5.04
CA PHE A 105 -2.48 11.97 5.70
C PHE A 105 -1.25 12.88 5.81
N MET A 106 -0.85 13.50 4.70
CA MET A 106 0.31 14.39 4.66
C MET A 106 0.17 15.57 5.62
N LYS A 107 -1.05 16.06 5.81
CA LYS A 107 -1.36 17.15 6.76
C LYS A 107 -1.42 16.64 8.20
N SER A 108 -2.02 15.49 8.46
CA SER A 108 -2.18 14.95 9.82
C SER A 108 -0.91 14.32 10.38
N GLU A 109 -0.01 13.85 9.51
CA GLU A 109 1.23 13.15 9.83
C GLU A 109 2.44 13.88 9.20
N GLU A 110 2.55 15.19 9.42
CA GLU A 110 3.55 16.06 8.75
C GLU A 110 4.99 15.55 8.84
N GLY A 111 5.37 14.98 9.98
CA GLY A 111 6.70 14.42 10.23
C GLY A 111 6.93 13.00 9.74
N VAL A 112 5.94 12.37 9.09
CA VAL A 112 6.05 10.96 8.71
C VAL A 112 7.22 10.70 7.77
N ARG A 113 7.94 9.63 8.06
CA ARG A 113 8.95 9.03 7.19
C ARG A 113 8.54 7.59 6.92
N ILE A 114 8.71 7.14 5.70
CA ILE A 114 8.28 5.81 5.23
C ILE A 114 9.53 4.94 5.07
N SER A 115 9.55 3.81 5.76
CA SER A 115 10.60 2.79 5.58
C SER A 115 10.20 1.70 4.59
N LEU A 116 8.89 1.47 4.45
CA LEU A 116 8.33 0.56 3.45
C LEU A 116 7.06 1.19 2.86
N LEU A 117 7.07 1.38 1.56
CA LEU A 117 5.89 1.74 0.76
C LEU A 117 5.49 0.50 -0.05
N LEU A 118 4.40 -0.15 0.32
CA LEU A 118 3.82 -1.27 -0.43
C LEU A 118 2.67 -0.76 -1.29
N VAL A 119 2.72 -1.02 -2.59
CA VAL A 119 1.69 -0.64 -3.56
C VAL A 119 1.06 -1.90 -4.14
N ASP A 120 -0.25 -2.04 -3.94
CA ASP A 120 -1.08 -3.17 -4.40
C ASP A 120 -2.41 -2.64 -4.94
N LEU A 121 -2.33 -1.82 -5.98
CA LEU A 121 -3.48 -1.09 -6.52
C LEU A 121 -3.95 -1.64 -7.86
N ASN A 122 -3.08 -2.33 -8.59
CA ASN A 122 -3.35 -3.00 -9.86
C ASN A 122 -3.77 -2.09 -11.04
N LEU A 123 -4.01 -0.80 -10.79
CA LEU A 123 -4.49 0.18 -11.77
C LEU A 123 -3.41 1.23 -12.08
N TYR A 124 -3.44 1.79 -13.29
CA TYR A 124 -2.47 2.80 -13.72
C TYR A 124 -2.52 4.08 -12.87
N ALA A 125 -3.66 4.77 -12.83
CA ALA A 125 -3.74 6.10 -12.23
C ALA A 125 -3.55 6.12 -10.71
N PRO A 126 -4.16 5.21 -9.92
CA PRO A 126 -3.90 5.15 -8.48
C PRO A 126 -2.44 4.83 -8.15
N THR A 127 -1.80 3.91 -8.89
CA THR A 127 -0.39 3.56 -8.69
C THR A 127 0.51 4.77 -8.97
N GLN A 128 0.30 5.46 -10.10
CA GLN A 128 1.04 6.67 -10.44
C GLN A 128 0.89 7.73 -9.35
N TYR A 129 -0.33 7.94 -8.86
CA TYR A 129 -0.61 8.94 -7.84
C TYR A 129 0.09 8.63 -6.52
N VAL A 130 0.01 7.39 -6.04
CA VAL A 130 0.70 6.97 -4.80
C VAL A 130 2.20 7.15 -4.91
N LEU A 131 2.80 6.71 -6.01
CA LEU A 131 4.25 6.84 -6.22
C LEU A 131 4.67 8.30 -6.28
N SER A 132 3.94 9.17 -6.99
CA SER A 132 4.28 10.59 -7.10
C SER A 132 4.14 11.34 -5.77
N GLU A 133 3.16 11.02 -4.95
CA GLU A 133 2.88 11.76 -3.72
C GLU A 133 3.66 11.26 -2.50
N LEU A 134 3.97 9.95 -2.44
CA LEU A 134 4.55 9.35 -1.25
C LEU A 134 6.04 9.00 -1.37
N TYR A 135 6.58 8.93 -2.58
CA TYR A 135 7.98 8.55 -2.78
C TYR A 135 8.97 9.46 -2.04
N ASP A 136 8.72 10.76 -2.02
CA ASP A 136 9.59 11.71 -1.32
C ASP A 136 9.61 11.53 0.20
N ARG A 137 8.59 10.87 0.76
CA ARG A 137 8.54 10.51 2.17
C ARG A 137 9.25 9.20 2.51
N VAL A 138 9.59 8.41 1.50
CA VAL A 138 10.42 7.21 1.71
C VAL A 138 11.83 7.65 2.06
N ILE A 139 12.38 7.12 3.12
CA ILE A 139 13.74 7.45 3.59
C ILE A 139 14.81 6.84 2.67
N PRO A 140 16.03 7.40 2.57
CA PRO A 140 17.14 6.71 1.94
C PRO A 140 17.34 5.31 2.56
N GLY A 141 17.50 4.29 1.72
CA GLY A 141 17.50 2.89 2.13
C GLY A 141 16.12 2.29 2.46
N GLY A 142 15.05 3.08 2.39
CA GLY A 142 13.69 2.58 2.48
C GLY A 142 13.29 1.79 1.24
N ILE A 143 12.29 0.93 1.39
CA ILE A 143 11.86 0.00 0.35
C ILE A 143 10.55 0.50 -0.28
N VAL A 144 10.50 0.50 -1.60
CA VAL A 144 9.26 0.56 -2.38
C VAL A 144 9.01 -0.81 -2.98
N ALA A 145 7.87 -1.42 -2.66
CA ALA A 145 7.50 -2.76 -3.08
C ALA A 145 6.22 -2.71 -3.92
N LEU A 146 6.24 -3.31 -5.09
CA LEU A 146 5.17 -3.26 -6.08
C LEU A 146 4.64 -4.67 -6.32
N ARG A 147 3.37 -4.88 -6.03
CA ARG A 147 2.81 -6.22 -6.01
C ARG A 147 2.37 -6.70 -7.38
N GLY A 148 1.72 -5.86 -8.17
CA GLY A 148 1.12 -6.21 -9.45
C GLY A 148 2.03 -6.01 -10.67
N TYR A 149 3.27 -5.52 -10.49
CA TYR A 149 4.17 -5.26 -11.60
C TYR A 149 4.52 -6.54 -12.39
N GLY A 150 4.34 -6.50 -13.72
CA GLY A 150 4.60 -7.64 -14.59
C GLY A 150 3.60 -8.79 -14.45
N VAL A 151 2.57 -8.66 -13.63
CA VAL A 151 1.53 -9.67 -13.42
C VAL A 151 0.35 -9.40 -14.36
N ARG A 152 0.04 -10.35 -15.23
CA ARG A 152 -1.15 -10.26 -16.10
C ARG A 152 -2.41 -10.56 -15.30
N PRO A 153 -3.51 -9.87 -15.58
CA PRO A 153 -3.74 -8.85 -16.61
C PRO A 153 -3.64 -7.38 -16.12
N TRP A 154 -2.73 -7.07 -15.18
CA TRP A 154 -2.55 -5.75 -14.54
C TRP A 154 -1.53 -4.87 -15.28
N GLU A 155 -1.72 -4.72 -16.62
CA GLU A 155 -0.83 -3.92 -17.45
C GLU A 155 -0.76 -2.45 -17.04
N GLY A 156 -1.86 -1.90 -16.48
CA GLY A 156 -1.91 -0.50 -16.03
C GLY A 156 -0.93 -0.19 -14.91
N GLU A 157 -0.84 -1.03 -13.89
CA GLU A 157 0.16 -0.87 -12.82
C GLU A 157 1.58 -0.94 -13.40
N SER A 158 1.86 -1.93 -14.25
CA SER A 158 3.19 -2.10 -14.84
C SER A 158 3.62 -0.88 -15.65
N MET A 159 2.73 -0.32 -16.47
CA MET A 159 3.01 0.90 -17.24
C MET A 159 3.32 2.09 -16.35
N SER A 160 2.52 2.29 -15.29
CA SER A 160 2.74 3.37 -14.33
C SER A 160 4.09 3.24 -13.63
N VAL A 161 4.45 2.03 -13.26
CA VAL A 161 5.73 1.74 -12.59
C VAL A 161 6.90 1.97 -13.55
N ASP A 162 6.83 1.50 -14.79
CA ASP A 162 7.89 1.72 -15.80
C ASP A 162 8.15 3.21 -16.03
N GLU A 163 7.08 4.01 -16.13
CA GLU A 163 7.19 5.46 -16.27
C GLU A 163 7.84 6.08 -15.03
N PHE A 164 7.44 5.66 -13.83
CA PHE A 164 7.99 6.15 -12.57
C PHE A 164 9.48 5.82 -12.43
N LEU A 165 9.88 4.58 -12.70
CA LEU A 165 11.27 4.14 -12.64
C LEU A 165 12.14 4.96 -13.60
N LYS A 166 11.66 5.18 -14.82
CA LYS A 166 12.35 5.98 -15.83
C LYS A 166 12.49 7.45 -15.41
N GLN A 167 11.42 8.07 -14.91
CA GLN A 167 11.41 9.48 -14.49
C GLN A 167 12.36 9.74 -13.31
N ASN A 168 12.54 8.77 -12.42
CA ASN A 168 13.39 8.86 -11.25
C ASN A 168 14.77 8.22 -11.44
N GLU A 169 15.11 7.82 -12.68
CA GLU A 169 16.41 7.19 -13.04
C GLU A 169 16.72 5.93 -12.19
N ILE A 170 15.68 5.21 -11.76
CA ILE A 170 15.81 3.99 -10.97
C ILE A 170 16.09 2.81 -11.91
N THR A 171 17.30 2.31 -11.90
CA THR A 171 17.75 1.21 -12.77
C THR A 171 17.86 -0.14 -12.04
N GLU A 172 17.97 -0.10 -10.71
CA GLU A 172 18.14 -1.30 -9.90
C GLU A 172 16.83 -1.71 -9.25
N VAL A 173 16.23 -2.77 -9.76
CA VAL A 173 15.06 -3.42 -9.16
C VAL A 173 15.40 -4.85 -8.79
N SER A 174 14.81 -5.33 -7.71
CA SER A 174 15.03 -6.67 -7.17
C SER A 174 13.71 -7.43 -7.05
N LYS A 175 13.79 -8.75 -6.94
CA LYS A 175 12.67 -9.62 -6.58
C LYS A 175 13.15 -10.77 -5.70
N PHE A 176 12.25 -11.33 -4.93
CA PHE A 176 12.56 -12.53 -4.17
C PHE A 176 12.53 -13.77 -5.07
N SER A 177 13.54 -14.63 -4.96
CA SER A 177 13.61 -15.89 -5.73
C SER A 177 12.59 -16.94 -5.26
N PHE A 178 12.09 -16.80 -4.03
CA PHE A 178 11.21 -17.78 -3.37
C PHE A 178 9.75 -17.33 -3.28
N SER A 179 9.44 -16.11 -3.72
CA SER A 179 8.08 -15.59 -3.65
C SER A 179 7.72 -14.81 -4.92
N PRO A 180 6.52 -15.02 -5.49
CA PRO A 180 6.04 -14.21 -6.60
C PRO A 180 5.65 -12.78 -6.16
N TYR A 181 5.49 -12.53 -4.87
CA TYR A 181 5.04 -11.24 -4.33
C TYR A 181 5.97 -10.74 -3.20
N PRO A 182 6.28 -9.43 -3.17
CA PRO A 182 5.98 -8.46 -4.23
C PRO A 182 6.65 -8.86 -5.54
N ALA A 183 6.08 -8.44 -6.68
CA ALA A 183 6.64 -8.77 -7.98
C ALA A 183 8.03 -8.17 -8.18
N ILE A 184 8.20 -6.92 -7.76
CA ILE A 184 9.51 -6.26 -7.64
C ILE A 184 9.55 -5.36 -6.40
N TYR A 185 10.76 -5.04 -5.98
CA TYR A 185 11.04 -3.98 -5.02
C TYR A 185 12.35 -3.27 -5.35
N PHE A 186 12.51 -2.07 -4.84
CA PHE A 186 13.77 -1.33 -4.93
C PHE A 186 13.99 -0.50 -3.67
N PHE A 187 15.26 -0.14 -3.44
CA PHE A 187 15.65 0.75 -2.34
C PHE A 187 15.72 2.19 -2.83
N LYS A 188 15.17 3.11 -2.06
CA LYS A 188 15.39 4.54 -2.31
C LYS A 188 16.85 4.88 -2.00
N GLN A 189 17.49 5.51 -2.97
CA GLN A 189 18.85 6.02 -2.84
C GLN A 189 18.88 7.38 -2.12
#